data_dbf8669379de5b84ca18c767ed8b76e9
#
_entry.id   dbf8669379de5b84ca18c767ed8b76e9
#
_cell.length_a   1.000
_cell.length_b   1.000
_cell.length_c   1.000
_cell.angle_alpha   90.00
_cell.angle_beta   90.00
_cell.angle_gamma   90.00
#
_symmetry.space_group_name_H-M   'P 1'
#
loop_
_entity.id
_entity.type
_entity.pdbx_description
1 polymer ?
#
loop_
_entity_poly.entity_id
_entity_poly.type
_entity_poly.pdbx_seq_one_letter_code
_entity_poly.pdbx_strand_id
1 'polypeptide(L)'
;MPHSLPVSLLPTAISALGHASFPQHLLNWLKEVAAFDSAVIMGYPEHSALTVLHNALHAGDQPGFGGAYRDGLWLLSPLYLAARSGRRGYFHILDIAPPNFADSDYYALYYRSNGVADHTGFLVESGGGIPLAISLERTPALGPYTETEKSALADAGDVVAALVRKHWPGSLEGTMAGQTDLHDQVQKVLQSFGSSLLTPRERDVVQLVLRGYPSKAVASSLGISTQTEQVHRKNIYHKLGLSSHNALFSLFFDALAQPLTDNQDPIPDLLSQRGHS
;
A
#
# COMPACT_ATOMS: atom_id res chain seq x y z
N MET A 1 18.83 25.66 -0.90
CA MET A 1 18.78 26.14 -2.31
C MET A 1 17.87 25.20 -3.07
N PRO A 2 16.85 25.70 -3.78
CA PRO A 2 16.05 24.81 -4.62
C PRO A 2 16.98 24.15 -5.64
N HIS A 3 16.88 22.82 -5.76
CA HIS A 3 17.63 22.09 -6.79
C HIS A 3 17.03 22.40 -8.15
N SER A 4 17.86 22.73 -9.15
CA SER A 4 17.36 22.85 -10.51
C SER A 4 16.98 21.47 -11.00
N LEU A 5 15.69 21.25 -11.29
CA LEU A 5 15.22 19.99 -11.85
C LEU A 5 15.86 19.73 -13.22
N PRO A 6 16.22 18.48 -13.54
CA PRO A 6 16.71 18.14 -14.85
C PRO A 6 15.62 18.43 -15.91
N VAL A 7 16.00 19.10 -16.99
CA VAL A 7 15.05 19.53 -18.02
C VAL A 7 15.16 18.72 -19.31
N SER A 8 16.11 17.78 -19.42
CA SER A 8 16.40 17.04 -20.66
C SER A 8 15.22 16.19 -21.13
N LEU A 9 14.61 15.39 -20.28
CA LEU A 9 13.48 14.49 -20.61
C LEU A 9 12.10 15.09 -20.30
N LEU A 10 12.02 16.20 -19.57
CA LEU A 10 10.75 16.83 -19.25
C LEU A 10 9.93 17.24 -20.49
N PRO A 11 10.50 17.84 -21.55
CA PRO A 11 9.75 18.16 -22.76
C PRO A 11 9.16 16.92 -23.44
N THR A 12 9.85 15.78 -23.39
CA THR A 12 9.36 14.50 -23.94
C THR A 12 8.15 14.01 -23.14
N ALA A 13 8.20 14.07 -21.83
CA ALA A 13 7.06 13.73 -20.98
C ALA A 13 5.85 14.65 -21.24
N ILE A 14 6.07 15.96 -21.37
CA ILE A 14 5.02 16.93 -21.72
C ILE A 14 4.39 16.62 -23.09
N SER A 15 5.21 16.32 -24.10
CA SER A 15 4.74 16.00 -25.46
C SER A 15 3.94 14.71 -25.53
N ALA A 16 4.15 13.80 -24.57
CA ALA A 16 3.44 12.52 -24.46
C ALA A 16 2.09 12.63 -23.72
N LEU A 17 1.71 13.81 -23.21
CA LEU A 17 0.43 14.00 -22.52
C LEU A 17 -0.75 13.57 -23.40
N GLY A 18 -1.66 12.77 -22.82
CA GLY A 18 -2.80 12.17 -23.51
C GLY A 18 -2.45 10.91 -24.31
N HIS A 19 -1.19 10.52 -24.42
CA HIS A 19 -0.76 9.31 -25.14
C HIS A 19 -0.42 8.16 -24.15
N ALA A 20 -0.60 6.92 -24.57
CA ALA A 20 -0.30 5.73 -23.74
C ALA A 20 1.18 5.64 -23.31
N SER A 21 2.09 6.33 -23.99
CA SER A 21 3.52 6.39 -23.66
C SER A 21 3.87 7.36 -22.52
N PHE A 22 2.94 8.24 -22.12
CA PHE A 22 3.20 9.25 -21.08
C PHE A 22 3.74 8.67 -19.77
N PRO A 23 3.18 7.60 -19.19
CA PRO A 23 3.67 7.07 -17.92
C PRO A 23 5.16 6.70 -17.99
N GLN A 24 5.58 6.06 -19.07
CA GLN A 24 6.98 5.70 -19.27
C GLN A 24 7.89 6.94 -19.39
N HIS A 25 7.46 7.98 -20.12
CA HIS A 25 8.24 9.21 -20.25
C HIS A 25 8.31 9.99 -18.94
N LEU A 26 7.23 10.00 -18.14
CA LEU A 26 7.23 10.56 -16.79
C LEU A 26 8.25 9.85 -15.89
N LEU A 27 8.25 8.51 -15.89
CA LEU A 27 9.20 7.73 -15.11
C LEU A 27 10.65 7.90 -15.59
N ASN A 28 10.89 8.01 -16.90
CA ASN A 28 12.22 8.30 -17.45
C ASN A 28 12.75 9.66 -16.96
N TRP A 29 11.89 10.69 -16.93
CA TRP A 29 12.25 11.99 -16.36
C TRP A 29 12.52 11.91 -14.87
N LEU A 30 11.66 11.24 -14.09
CA LEU A 30 11.87 11.06 -12.65
C LEU A 30 13.16 10.29 -12.35
N LYS A 31 13.57 9.37 -13.22
CA LYS A 31 14.84 8.63 -13.09
C LYS A 31 16.06 9.52 -13.25
N GLU A 32 15.95 10.66 -13.97
CA GLU A 32 17.01 11.69 -14.00
C GLU A 32 17.03 12.53 -12.71
N VAL A 33 15.88 12.70 -12.04
CA VAL A 33 15.82 13.42 -10.76
C VAL A 33 16.47 12.59 -9.65
N ALA A 34 16.11 11.30 -9.56
CA ALA A 34 16.72 10.33 -8.67
C ALA A 34 16.57 8.92 -9.25
N ALA A 35 17.66 8.17 -9.28
CA ALA A 35 17.66 6.80 -9.81
C ALA A 35 16.74 5.88 -8.96
N PHE A 36 16.05 4.95 -9.61
CA PHE A 36 15.28 3.86 -9.00
C PHE A 36 15.33 2.62 -9.87
N ASP A 37 15.08 1.44 -9.29
CA ASP A 37 15.12 0.15 -10.01
C ASP A 37 13.76 -0.20 -10.58
N SER A 38 12.71 0.02 -9.81
CA SER A 38 11.33 -0.29 -10.20
C SER A 38 10.37 0.85 -9.90
N ALA A 39 9.28 0.92 -10.66
CA ALA A 39 8.22 1.90 -10.43
C ALA A 39 6.86 1.35 -10.82
N VAL A 40 5.82 1.78 -10.09
CA VAL A 40 4.43 1.48 -10.42
C VAL A 40 3.58 2.73 -10.26
N ILE A 41 2.68 2.96 -11.21
CA ILE A 41 1.66 4.01 -11.13
C ILE A 41 0.32 3.34 -10.88
N MET A 42 -0.33 3.69 -9.78
CA MET A 42 -1.55 3.07 -9.30
C MET A 42 -2.63 4.12 -9.06
N GLY A 43 -3.87 3.79 -9.39
CA GLY A 43 -5.05 4.56 -9.01
C GLY A 43 -5.80 3.87 -7.88
N TYR A 44 -6.35 4.67 -6.97
CA TYR A 44 -7.19 4.22 -5.85
C TYR A 44 -8.61 4.79 -6.00
N PRO A 45 -9.42 4.28 -6.93
CA PRO A 45 -10.81 4.70 -7.05
C PRO A 45 -11.56 4.44 -5.74
N GLU A 46 -12.63 5.21 -5.48
CA GLU A 46 -13.36 5.12 -4.22
C GLU A 46 -14.15 3.80 -4.11
N HIS A 47 -14.72 3.37 -5.22
CA HIS A 47 -15.67 2.25 -5.27
C HIS A 47 -15.17 1.04 -6.06
N SER A 48 -13.87 0.92 -6.27
CA SER A 48 -13.31 -0.22 -7.02
C SER A 48 -11.92 -0.61 -6.54
N ALA A 49 -11.47 -1.78 -7.00
CA ALA A 49 -10.14 -2.28 -6.68
C ALA A 49 -9.03 -1.36 -7.22
N LEU A 50 -7.83 -1.53 -6.65
CA LEU A 50 -6.59 -0.93 -7.14
C LEU A 50 -6.49 -1.07 -8.67
N THR A 51 -6.29 0.05 -9.35
CA THR A 51 -6.06 0.06 -10.80
C THR A 51 -4.58 0.31 -11.06
N VAL A 52 -3.89 -0.64 -11.68
CA VAL A 52 -2.51 -0.46 -12.14
C VAL A 52 -2.55 0.27 -13.48
N LEU A 53 -2.08 1.51 -13.50
CA LEU A 53 -2.04 2.37 -14.69
C LEU A 53 -0.76 2.17 -15.50
N HIS A 54 0.34 1.87 -14.83
CA HIS A 54 1.62 1.56 -15.46
C HIS A 54 2.49 0.75 -14.51
N ASN A 55 3.21 -0.21 -15.07
CA ASN A 55 4.11 -1.08 -14.32
C ASN A 55 5.47 -1.15 -15.04
N ALA A 56 6.50 -0.60 -14.41
CA ALA A 56 7.88 -0.61 -14.86
C ALA A 56 8.76 -1.41 -13.87
N LEU A 57 8.33 -2.63 -13.56
CA LEU A 57 9.08 -3.56 -12.73
C LEU A 57 10.23 -4.18 -13.53
N HIS A 58 11.31 -4.51 -12.86
CA HIS A 58 12.42 -5.26 -13.46
C HIS A 58 11.94 -6.63 -13.95
N ALA A 59 12.46 -7.10 -15.08
CA ALA A 59 12.03 -8.34 -15.75
C ALA A 59 12.30 -9.65 -14.96
N GLY A 60 12.71 -9.58 -13.70
CA GLY A 60 12.90 -10.68 -12.78
C GLY A 60 12.04 -10.61 -11.51
N ASP A 61 11.37 -9.49 -11.26
CA ASP A 61 10.79 -9.14 -9.96
C ASP A 61 9.28 -9.41 -9.87
N GLN A 62 8.81 -10.47 -10.47
CA GLN A 62 7.38 -10.80 -10.53
C GLN A 62 6.72 -11.35 -9.25
N PRO A 63 7.38 -11.76 -8.16
CA PRO A 63 6.65 -12.34 -7.03
C PRO A 63 5.82 -11.34 -6.21
N GLY A 64 6.29 -10.09 -6.02
CA GLY A 64 5.71 -9.18 -5.05
C GLY A 64 4.49 -8.39 -5.52
N PHE A 65 4.46 -7.98 -6.78
CA PHE A 65 3.32 -7.26 -7.35
C PHE A 65 2.28 -8.21 -8.00
N GLY A 66 2.59 -9.50 -8.06
CA GLY A 66 1.82 -10.50 -8.80
C GLY A 66 0.73 -11.21 -8.02
N GLY A 67 0.94 -11.58 -6.78
CA GLY A 67 0.05 -12.42 -5.98
C GLY A 67 -0.59 -11.65 -4.83
N ALA A 68 -0.09 -11.86 -3.62
CA ALA A 68 -0.64 -11.31 -2.39
C ALA A 68 -0.86 -9.77 -2.41
N TYR A 69 -0.08 -9.00 -3.19
CA TYR A 69 -0.30 -7.57 -3.30
C TYR A 69 -1.60 -7.24 -4.03
N ARG A 70 -1.88 -7.91 -5.15
CA ARG A 70 -3.16 -7.75 -5.90
C ARG A 70 -4.33 -8.27 -5.09
N ASP A 71 -4.11 -9.34 -4.30
CA ASP A 71 -5.13 -10.01 -3.51
C ASP A 71 -5.52 -9.23 -2.24
N GLY A 72 -4.91 -8.03 -2.02
CA GLY A 72 -5.34 -7.12 -0.96
C GLY A 72 -4.24 -6.55 -0.08
N LEU A 73 -2.98 -7.01 -0.17
CA LEU A 73 -1.88 -6.49 0.65
C LEU A 73 -1.68 -4.97 0.47
N TRP A 74 -2.00 -4.41 -0.71
CA TRP A 74 -1.94 -2.98 -1.00
C TRP A 74 -2.83 -2.13 -0.08
N LEU A 75 -3.92 -2.70 0.49
CA LEU A 75 -4.81 -2.04 1.43
C LEU A 75 -4.12 -1.66 2.75
N LEU A 76 -3.02 -2.34 3.04
CA LEU A 76 -2.18 -2.11 4.21
C LEU A 76 -0.96 -1.24 3.88
N SER A 77 -0.79 -0.87 2.62
CA SER A 77 0.31 0.00 2.19
C SER A 77 0.24 1.36 2.88
N PRO A 78 1.33 1.85 3.48
CA PRO A 78 1.37 3.22 4.00
C PRO A 78 1.00 4.27 2.96
N LEU A 79 1.37 4.07 1.67
CA LEU A 79 0.97 4.97 0.58
C LEU A 79 -0.54 4.98 0.35
N TYR A 80 -1.18 3.81 0.33
CA TYR A 80 -2.64 3.73 0.21
C TYR A 80 -3.34 4.42 1.38
N LEU A 81 -2.93 4.11 2.62
CA LEU A 81 -3.51 4.71 3.82
C LEU A 81 -3.32 6.24 3.84
N ALA A 82 -2.16 6.74 3.43
CA ALA A 82 -1.89 8.15 3.29
C ALA A 82 -2.76 8.80 2.19
N ALA A 83 -2.93 8.14 1.03
CA ALA A 83 -3.80 8.60 -0.05
C ALA A 83 -5.26 8.74 0.41
N ARG A 84 -5.77 7.75 1.15
CA ARG A 84 -7.15 7.73 1.69
C ARG A 84 -7.35 8.76 2.81
N SER A 85 -6.31 9.10 3.58
CA SER A 85 -6.35 10.19 4.57
C SER A 85 -6.28 11.59 3.95
N GLY A 86 -6.28 11.71 2.63
CA GLY A 86 -6.23 12.99 1.92
C GLY A 86 -4.83 13.58 1.77
N ARG A 87 -3.77 12.87 2.15
CA ARG A 87 -2.40 13.35 1.95
C ARG A 87 -2.05 13.41 0.47
N ARG A 88 -1.28 14.45 0.10
CA ARG A 88 -0.80 14.69 -1.28
C ARG A 88 0.64 15.18 -1.25
N GLY A 89 1.33 15.04 -2.37
CA GLY A 89 2.72 15.46 -2.55
C GLY A 89 3.71 14.29 -2.56
N TYR A 90 4.96 14.62 -2.43
CA TYR A 90 6.04 13.65 -2.28
C TYR A 90 6.08 13.10 -0.86
N PHE A 91 6.34 11.81 -0.72
CA PHE A 91 6.55 11.14 0.58
C PHE A 91 7.64 10.09 0.46
N HIS A 92 8.55 10.09 1.43
CA HIS A 92 9.37 8.92 1.70
C HIS A 92 8.57 7.96 2.58
N ILE A 93 8.71 6.65 2.35
CA ILE A 93 7.86 5.66 3.01
C ILE A 93 7.92 5.72 4.54
N LEU A 94 9.11 5.97 5.10
CA LEU A 94 9.30 6.06 6.56
C LEU A 94 8.65 7.30 7.18
N ASP A 95 8.31 8.35 6.40
CA ASP A 95 7.64 9.56 6.89
C ASP A 95 6.14 9.36 7.06
N ILE A 96 5.58 8.36 6.41
CA ILE A 96 4.14 8.05 6.41
C ILE A 96 3.80 6.70 7.02
N ALA A 97 4.80 5.83 7.18
CA ALA A 97 4.64 4.52 7.80
C ALA A 97 4.54 4.65 9.34
N PRO A 98 3.91 3.66 10.01
CA PRO A 98 3.87 3.64 11.46
C PRO A 98 5.28 3.50 12.07
N PRO A 99 5.48 3.93 13.33
CA PRO A 99 6.75 3.76 14.03
C PRO A 99 7.22 2.29 14.03
N ASN A 100 8.53 2.08 13.87
CA ASN A 100 9.15 0.75 13.75
C ASN A 100 8.60 -0.09 12.58
N PHE A 101 8.24 0.55 11.49
CA PHE A 101 7.67 -0.08 10.30
C PHE A 101 8.51 -1.26 9.78
N ALA A 102 9.84 -1.17 9.84
CA ALA A 102 10.75 -2.24 9.43
C ALA A 102 10.60 -3.56 10.23
N ASP A 103 9.99 -3.48 11.42
CA ASP A 103 9.68 -4.64 12.26
C ASP A 103 8.26 -5.18 11.98
N SER A 104 7.50 -4.56 11.08
CA SER A 104 6.14 -4.97 10.73
C SER A 104 6.14 -6.16 9.78
N ASP A 105 5.05 -6.86 9.80
CA ASP A 105 4.82 -8.01 8.94
C ASP A 105 4.52 -7.60 7.51
N TYR A 106 3.87 -6.45 7.31
CA TYR A 106 3.76 -5.84 5.99
C TYR A 106 5.15 -5.59 5.39
N TYR A 107 6.10 -5.08 6.18
CA TYR A 107 7.48 -4.89 5.73
C TYR A 107 8.14 -6.23 5.36
N ALA A 108 7.94 -7.26 6.18
CA ALA A 108 8.45 -8.59 5.87
C ALA A 108 7.84 -9.19 4.60
N LEU A 109 6.51 -9.06 4.43
CA LEU A 109 5.77 -9.62 3.30
C LEU A 109 6.01 -8.87 1.99
N TYR A 110 6.22 -7.56 2.03
CA TYR A 110 6.41 -6.75 0.84
C TYR A 110 7.89 -6.42 0.60
N TYR A 111 8.55 -5.74 1.53
CA TYR A 111 9.89 -5.21 1.31
C TYR A 111 10.97 -6.30 1.31
N ARG A 112 10.97 -7.16 2.34
CA ARG A 112 12.00 -8.21 2.44
C ARG A 112 11.83 -9.27 1.35
N SER A 113 10.61 -9.72 1.08
CA SER A 113 10.35 -10.76 0.08
C SER A 113 10.65 -10.31 -1.35
N ASN A 114 10.55 -9.00 -1.63
CA ASN A 114 10.82 -8.42 -2.95
C ASN A 114 12.19 -7.75 -3.06
N GLY A 115 13.02 -7.80 -2.01
CA GLY A 115 14.34 -7.17 -2.02
C GLY A 115 14.30 -5.66 -2.12
N VAL A 116 13.21 -5.00 -1.67
CA VAL A 116 13.11 -3.55 -1.66
C VAL A 116 13.90 -2.99 -0.48
N ALA A 117 14.94 -2.21 -0.78
CA ALA A 117 15.80 -1.60 0.23
C ALA A 117 15.30 -0.23 0.67
N ASP A 118 14.72 0.54 -0.26
CA ASP A 118 14.13 1.85 0.03
C ASP A 118 12.99 2.17 -0.94
N HIS A 119 12.07 3.02 -0.50
CA HIS A 119 10.84 3.31 -1.23
C HIS A 119 10.41 4.75 -0.98
N THR A 120 10.08 5.43 -2.05
CA THR A 120 9.48 6.76 -2.04
C THR A 120 8.28 6.81 -2.98
N GLY A 121 7.50 7.88 -2.93
CA GLY A 121 6.32 7.98 -3.77
C GLY A 121 5.75 9.38 -3.87
N PHE A 122 4.91 9.55 -4.88
CA PHE A 122 4.06 10.73 -5.02
C PHE A 122 2.61 10.32 -4.85
N LEU A 123 1.90 11.06 -4.02
CA LEU A 123 0.45 10.99 -3.92
C LEU A 123 -0.12 12.22 -4.61
N VAL A 124 -0.79 12.00 -5.71
CA VAL A 124 -1.35 13.04 -6.55
C VAL A 124 -2.82 12.74 -6.86
N GLU A 125 -3.50 13.65 -7.54
CA GLU A 125 -4.87 13.42 -8.00
C GLU A 125 -4.95 13.48 -9.51
N SER A 126 -5.74 12.60 -10.11
CA SER A 126 -6.19 12.74 -11.49
C SER A 126 -7.04 14.01 -11.66
N GLY A 127 -7.32 14.40 -12.90
CA GLY A 127 -8.27 15.49 -13.17
C GLY A 127 -9.70 15.18 -12.70
N GLY A 128 -10.03 13.91 -12.52
CA GLY A 128 -11.30 13.45 -11.95
C GLY A 128 -11.31 13.29 -10.42
N GLY A 129 -10.25 13.71 -9.72
CA GLY A 129 -10.17 13.66 -8.25
C GLY A 129 -9.79 12.30 -7.68
N ILE A 130 -9.44 11.31 -8.50
CA ILE A 130 -9.03 10.00 -8.01
C ILE A 130 -7.60 10.06 -7.49
N PRO A 131 -7.34 9.59 -6.25
CA PRO A 131 -6.00 9.49 -5.73
C PRO A 131 -5.15 8.52 -6.56
N LEU A 132 -3.95 8.97 -6.93
CA LEU A 132 -2.94 8.20 -7.64
C LEU A 132 -1.67 8.13 -6.81
N ALA A 133 -1.02 6.96 -6.79
CA ALA A 133 0.32 6.80 -6.26
C ALA A 133 1.30 6.50 -7.39
N ILE A 134 2.42 7.19 -7.39
CA ILE A 134 3.61 6.85 -8.18
C ILE A 134 4.63 6.31 -7.18
N SER A 135 4.81 5.01 -7.18
CA SER A 135 5.72 4.27 -6.30
C SER A 135 7.08 4.12 -7.00
N LEU A 136 8.17 4.49 -6.33
CA LEU A 136 9.54 4.41 -6.82
C LEU A 136 10.37 3.62 -5.81
N GLU A 137 10.96 2.51 -6.22
CA GLU A 137 11.62 1.57 -5.33
C GLU A 137 13.08 1.35 -5.73
N ARG A 138 13.91 1.13 -4.71
CA ARG A 138 15.32 0.78 -4.85
C ARG A 138 15.61 -0.58 -4.25
N THR A 139 16.44 -1.31 -4.95
CA THR A 139 17.09 -2.52 -4.42
C THR A 139 18.34 -2.15 -3.59
N PRO A 140 18.94 -3.09 -2.85
CA PRO A 140 20.20 -2.85 -2.16
C PRO A 140 21.35 -2.38 -3.07
N ALA A 141 21.27 -2.63 -4.37
CA ALA A 141 22.29 -2.23 -5.33
C ALA A 141 22.40 -0.70 -5.49
N LEU A 142 21.26 0.02 -5.46
CA LEU A 142 21.24 1.49 -5.46
C LEU A 142 21.36 2.08 -4.05
N GLY A 143 21.06 1.31 -3.01
CA GLY A 143 21.02 1.79 -1.64
C GLY A 143 19.88 2.78 -1.36
N PRO A 144 19.83 3.35 -0.15
CA PRO A 144 18.76 4.26 0.26
C PRO A 144 18.85 5.61 -0.49
N TYR A 145 17.71 6.30 -0.62
CA TYR A 145 17.67 7.67 -1.13
C TYR A 145 18.40 8.62 -0.19
N THR A 146 19.32 9.42 -0.74
CA THR A 146 19.98 10.49 -0.02
C THR A 146 19.02 11.65 0.25
N GLU A 147 19.31 12.49 1.25
CA GLU A 147 18.50 13.69 1.53
C GLU A 147 18.46 14.66 0.34
N THR A 148 19.53 14.73 -0.45
CA THR A 148 19.57 15.53 -1.68
C THR A 148 18.58 15.01 -2.72
N GLU A 149 18.53 13.70 -2.93
CA GLU A 149 17.57 13.07 -3.88
C GLU A 149 16.13 13.21 -3.40
N LYS A 150 15.88 13.02 -2.11
CA LYS A 150 14.56 13.24 -1.51
C LYS A 150 14.08 14.69 -1.70
N SER A 151 14.98 15.66 -1.47
CA SER A 151 14.67 17.08 -1.70
C SER A 151 14.39 17.36 -3.18
N ALA A 152 15.18 16.81 -4.10
CA ALA A 152 14.97 17.00 -5.54
C ALA A 152 13.64 16.37 -6.01
N LEU A 153 13.28 15.19 -5.48
CA LEU A 153 11.97 14.58 -5.76
C LEU A 153 10.83 15.41 -5.17
N ALA A 154 10.99 15.97 -3.97
CA ALA A 154 9.99 16.85 -3.36
C ALA A 154 9.78 18.11 -4.22
N ASP A 155 10.86 18.73 -4.73
CA ASP A 155 10.80 19.89 -5.65
C ASP A 155 10.10 19.54 -6.99
N ALA A 156 10.15 18.28 -7.42
CA ALA A 156 9.44 17.81 -8.62
C ALA A 156 7.93 17.60 -8.38
N GLY A 157 7.46 17.57 -7.14
CA GLY A 157 6.09 17.18 -6.79
C GLY A 157 5.00 17.97 -7.50
N ASP A 158 5.12 19.29 -7.58
CA ASP A 158 4.12 20.15 -8.25
C ASP A 158 4.07 19.90 -9.76
N VAL A 159 5.23 19.65 -10.39
CA VAL A 159 5.31 19.31 -11.82
C VAL A 159 4.65 17.96 -12.07
N VAL A 160 4.96 16.96 -11.23
CA VAL A 160 4.32 15.63 -11.30
C VAL A 160 2.81 15.73 -11.17
N ALA A 161 2.33 16.48 -10.16
CA ALA A 161 0.90 16.67 -9.94
C ALA A 161 0.20 17.33 -11.12
N ALA A 162 0.81 18.36 -11.72
CA ALA A 162 0.28 19.05 -12.88
C ALA A 162 0.20 18.14 -14.12
N LEU A 163 1.26 17.37 -14.40
CA LEU A 163 1.33 16.43 -15.51
C LEU A 163 0.30 15.30 -15.36
N VAL A 164 0.21 14.70 -14.18
CA VAL A 164 -0.74 13.62 -13.85
C VAL A 164 -2.18 14.10 -14.03
N ARG A 165 -2.52 15.25 -13.47
CA ARG A 165 -3.87 15.82 -13.60
C ARG A 165 -4.25 16.11 -15.04
N LYS A 166 -3.28 16.54 -15.85
CA LYS A 166 -3.49 16.82 -17.26
C LYS A 166 -3.61 15.54 -18.11
N HIS A 167 -2.83 14.51 -17.77
CA HIS A 167 -2.82 13.25 -18.52
C HIS A 167 -4.06 12.41 -18.27
N TRP A 168 -4.51 12.30 -17.00
CA TRP A 168 -5.73 11.60 -16.61
C TRP A 168 -6.82 12.62 -16.20
N PRO A 169 -7.49 13.29 -17.17
CA PRO A 169 -8.42 14.38 -16.88
C PRO A 169 -9.78 13.90 -16.36
N GLY A 170 -10.11 12.63 -16.59
CA GLY A 170 -11.41 12.05 -16.27
C GLY A 170 -11.37 11.06 -15.11
N SER A 171 -12.53 10.49 -14.82
CA SER A 171 -12.69 9.36 -13.92
C SER A 171 -11.99 8.12 -14.50
N LEU A 172 -11.24 7.40 -13.69
CA LEU A 172 -10.69 6.09 -14.05
C LEU A 172 -11.75 4.97 -13.94
N GLU A 173 -12.97 5.34 -13.57
CA GLU A 173 -14.07 4.42 -13.29
C GLU A 173 -14.64 3.73 -14.53
N GLY A 174 -14.26 4.13 -15.74
CA GLY A 174 -14.76 3.57 -17.00
C GLY A 174 -14.36 2.12 -17.29
N THR A 175 -13.54 1.47 -16.44
CA THR A 175 -13.02 0.12 -16.72
C THR A 175 -13.65 -0.98 -15.86
N MET A 176 -14.44 -0.65 -14.81
CA MET A 176 -14.98 -1.65 -13.88
C MET A 176 -16.34 -1.26 -13.31
N ALA A 177 -17.38 -1.30 -14.12
CA ALA A 177 -18.76 -1.27 -13.59
C ALA A 177 -19.05 -2.60 -12.88
N GLY A 178 -19.28 -2.58 -11.56
CA GLY A 178 -19.85 -3.71 -10.82
C GLY A 178 -19.10 -4.22 -9.59
N GLN A 179 -18.06 -3.55 -9.12
CA GLN A 179 -17.40 -3.96 -7.86
C GLN A 179 -17.90 -3.10 -6.69
N THR A 180 -18.35 -3.78 -5.64
CA THR A 180 -18.66 -3.23 -4.32
C THR A 180 -17.48 -2.39 -3.82
N ASP A 181 -17.76 -1.32 -3.08
CA ASP A 181 -16.75 -0.46 -2.46
C ASP A 181 -15.75 -1.29 -1.62
N LEU A 182 -14.60 -1.58 -2.21
CA LEU A 182 -13.59 -2.44 -1.60
C LEU A 182 -13.03 -1.79 -0.33
N HIS A 183 -13.00 -0.45 -0.26
CA HIS A 183 -12.56 0.24 0.94
C HIS A 183 -13.55 0.00 2.09
N ASP A 184 -14.84 0.17 1.85
CA ASP A 184 -15.90 -0.11 2.83
C ASP A 184 -15.91 -1.59 3.20
N GLN A 185 -15.70 -2.48 2.24
CA GLN A 185 -15.57 -3.91 2.48
C GLN A 185 -14.41 -4.22 3.43
N VAL A 186 -13.24 -3.63 3.20
CA VAL A 186 -12.07 -3.77 4.09
C VAL A 186 -12.37 -3.23 5.47
N GLN A 187 -12.97 -2.04 5.59
CA GLN A 187 -13.32 -1.48 6.88
C GLN A 187 -14.35 -2.35 7.62
N LYS A 188 -15.35 -2.87 6.92
CA LYS A 188 -16.35 -3.81 7.48
C LYS A 188 -15.67 -5.09 7.97
N VAL A 189 -14.80 -5.70 7.16
CA VAL A 189 -14.05 -6.91 7.56
C VAL A 189 -13.15 -6.61 8.75
N LEU A 190 -12.39 -5.51 8.75
CA LEU A 190 -11.54 -5.13 9.88
C LEU A 190 -12.34 -4.96 11.16
N GLN A 191 -13.54 -4.37 11.09
CA GLN A 191 -14.40 -4.16 12.25
C GLN A 191 -15.02 -5.45 12.76
N SER A 192 -15.44 -6.35 11.86
CA SER A 192 -16.09 -7.62 12.22
C SER A 192 -15.11 -8.78 12.47
N PHE A 193 -13.84 -8.65 12.03
CA PHE A 193 -12.84 -9.72 12.09
C PHE A 193 -12.66 -10.29 13.48
N GLY A 194 -13.03 -11.55 13.64
CA GLY A 194 -12.94 -12.28 14.91
C GLY A 194 -13.87 -11.76 16.00
N SER A 195 -14.91 -11.00 15.67
CA SER A 195 -15.82 -10.40 16.66
C SER A 195 -16.55 -11.44 17.55
N SER A 196 -16.73 -12.65 17.04
CA SER A 196 -17.35 -13.76 17.76
C SER A 196 -16.36 -14.62 18.58
N LEU A 197 -15.05 -14.55 18.28
CA LEU A 197 -14.02 -15.42 18.87
C LEU A 197 -13.03 -14.66 19.76
N LEU A 198 -12.78 -13.39 19.45
CA LEU A 198 -11.77 -12.58 20.12
C LEU A 198 -12.42 -11.65 21.16
N THR A 199 -11.74 -11.48 22.28
CA THR A 199 -12.13 -10.46 23.26
C THR A 199 -11.99 -9.05 22.67
N PRO A 200 -12.65 -8.01 23.23
CA PRO A 200 -12.50 -6.64 22.75
C PRO A 200 -11.03 -6.20 22.63
N ARG A 201 -10.20 -6.57 23.63
CA ARG A 201 -8.78 -6.21 23.63
C ARG A 201 -7.97 -6.93 22.58
N GLU A 202 -8.26 -8.19 22.30
CA GLU A 202 -7.64 -8.94 21.22
C GLU A 202 -8.05 -8.39 19.85
N ARG A 203 -9.28 -7.89 19.70
CA ARG A 203 -9.74 -7.20 18.49
C ARG A 203 -8.97 -5.89 18.25
N ASP A 204 -8.76 -5.07 19.30
CA ASP A 204 -7.94 -3.87 19.19
C ASP A 204 -6.53 -4.21 18.68
N VAL A 205 -5.94 -5.27 19.25
CA VAL A 205 -4.60 -5.73 18.83
C VAL A 205 -4.60 -6.21 17.38
N VAL A 206 -5.53 -7.11 16.99
CA VAL A 206 -5.53 -7.67 15.63
C VAL A 206 -5.79 -6.62 14.57
N GLN A 207 -6.64 -5.64 14.84
CA GLN A 207 -6.90 -4.53 13.91
C GLN A 207 -5.65 -3.68 13.66
N LEU A 208 -4.87 -3.37 14.69
CA LEU A 208 -3.61 -2.64 14.52
C LEU A 208 -2.56 -3.48 13.79
N VAL A 209 -2.49 -4.79 14.10
CA VAL A 209 -1.61 -5.74 13.42
C VAL A 209 -1.93 -5.81 11.94
N LEU A 210 -3.19 -5.98 11.57
CA LEU A 210 -3.65 -6.02 10.18
C LEU A 210 -3.41 -4.68 9.45
N ARG A 211 -3.36 -3.55 10.18
CA ARG A 211 -2.95 -2.24 9.64
C ARG A 211 -1.42 -2.06 9.54
N GLY A 212 -0.65 -3.11 9.77
CA GLY A 212 0.81 -3.08 9.62
C GLY A 212 1.59 -2.52 10.81
N TYR A 213 0.94 -2.32 11.97
CA TYR A 213 1.63 -1.83 13.16
C TYR A 213 2.49 -2.94 13.79
N PRO A 214 3.81 -2.71 13.99
CA PRO A 214 4.66 -3.67 14.71
C PRO A 214 4.32 -3.72 16.20
N SER A 215 4.67 -4.82 16.89
CA SER A 215 4.35 -5.06 18.30
C SER A 215 4.60 -3.87 19.23
N LYS A 216 5.72 -3.17 19.07
CA LYS A 216 6.02 -1.99 19.90
C LYS A 216 5.05 -0.83 19.66
N ALA A 217 4.65 -0.61 18.39
CA ALA A 217 3.70 0.45 18.04
C ALA A 217 2.28 0.08 18.48
N VAL A 218 1.87 -1.19 18.35
CA VAL A 218 0.60 -1.70 18.90
C VAL A 218 0.55 -1.50 20.42
N ALA A 219 1.60 -1.92 21.14
CA ALA A 219 1.68 -1.78 22.58
C ALA A 219 1.57 -0.31 23.00
N SER A 220 2.31 0.60 22.34
CA SER A 220 2.26 2.04 22.60
C SER A 220 0.87 2.63 22.33
N SER A 221 0.25 2.29 21.19
CA SER A 221 -1.07 2.79 20.81
C SER A 221 -2.16 2.36 21.78
N LEU A 222 -2.00 1.18 22.36
CA LEU A 222 -2.97 0.60 23.31
C LEU A 222 -2.64 0.86 24.78
N GLY A 223 -1.54 1.54 25.09
CA GLY A 223 -1.11 1.84 26.47
C GLY A 223 -0.76 0.57 27.28
N ILE A 224 -0.18 -0.45 26.64
CA ILE A 224 0.24 -1.71 27.28
C ILE A 224 1.74 -1.97 27.07
N SER A 225 2.30 -2.92 27.81
CA SER A 225 3.67 -3.37 27.56
C SER A 225 3.77 -4.21 26.28
N THR A 226 4.92 -4.22 25.64
CA THR A 226 5.18 -5.11 24.48
C THR A 226 4.99 -6.58 24.87
N GLN A 227 5.34 -6.95 26.09
CA GLN A 227 5.14 -8.31 26.59
C GLN A 227 3.65 -8.65 26.69
N THR A 228 2.81 -7.73 27.16
CA THR A 228 1.35 -7.90 27.20
C THR A 228 0.76 -8.03 25.79
N GLU A 229 1.25 -7.22 24.85
CA GLU A 229 0.85 -7.33 23.44
C GLU A 229 1.18 -8.70 22.85
N GLN A 230 2.39 -9.22 23.10
CA GLN A 230 2.80 -10.55 22.64
C GLN A 230 1.91 -11.66 23.22
N VAL A 231 1.46 -11.53 24.48
CA VAL A 231 0.50 -12.46 25.08
C VAL A 231 -0.84 -12.40 24.34
N HIS A 232 -1.36 -11.19 24.07
CA HIS A 232 -2.59 -11.05 23.29
C HIS A 232 -2.44 -11.67 21.89
N ARG A 233 -1.34 -11.41 21.20
CA ARG A 233 -1.05 -11.97 19.86
C ARG A 233 -1.02 -13.50 19.90
N LYS A 234 -0.35 -14.10 20.89
CA LYS A 234 -0.35 -15.56 21.09
C LYS A 234 -1.76 -16.11 21.29
N ASN A 235 -2.58 -15.45 22.11
CA ASN A 235 -3.96 -15.85 22.34
C ASN A 235 -4.82 -15.74 21.08
N ILE A 236 -4.64 -14.66 20.30
CA ILE A 236 -5.30 -14.48 19.01
C ILE A 236 -4.98 -15.66 18.08
N TYR A 237 -3.69 -15.99 17.92
CA TYR A 237 -3.29 -17.10 17.05
C TYR A 237 -3.86 -18.43 17.52
N HIS A 238 -3.83 -18.69 18.82
CA HIS A 238 -4.44 -19.89 19.40
C HIS A 238 -5.95 -19.98 19.11
N LYS A 239 -6.69 -18.89 19.34
CA LYS A 239 -8.15 -18.85 19.14
C LYS A 239 -8.54 -18.97 17.67
N LEU A 240 -7.72 -18.44 16.77
CA LEU A 240 -7.95 -18.49 15.33
C LEU A 240 -7.32 -19.73 14.65
N GLY A 241 -6.69 -20.64 15.43
CA GLY A 241 -6.03 -21.83 14.89
C GLY A 241 -4.86 -21.52 13.96
N LEU A 242 -4.17 -20.41 14.17
CA LEU A 242 -3.10 -19.94 13.30
C LEU A 242 -1.72 -20.32 13.86
N SER A 243 -0.84 -20.77 12.97
CA SER A 243 0.54 -21.15 13.32
C SER A 243 1.57 -20.06 13.04
N SER A 244 1.19 -19.04 12.28
CA SER A 244 2.10 -17.97 11.86
C SER A 244 1.36 -16.66 11.61
N HIS A 245 2.15 -15.61 11.53
CA HIS A 245 1.65 -14.29 11.19
C HIS A 245 1.13 -14.20 9.73
N ASN A 246 1.83 -14.85 8.80
CA ASN A 246 1.37 -14.94 7.41
C ASN A 246 -0.01 -15.60 7.32
N ALA A 247 -0.30 -16.57 8.19
CA ALA A 247 -1.60 -17.20 8.26
C ALA A 247 -2.72 -16.25 8.71
N LEU A 248 -2.40 -15.24 9.54
CA LEU A 248 -3.36 -14.19 9.93
C LEU A 248 -3.75 -13.32 8.73
N PHE A 249 -2.78 -12.87 7.92
CA PHE A 249 -3.06 -12.10 6.71
C PHE A 249 -3.79 -12.94 5.66
N SER A 250 -3.39 -14.21 5.47
CA SER A 250 -4.13 -15.11 4.58
C SER A 250 -5.59 -15.25 5.01
N LEU A 251 -5.86 -15.42 6.30
CA LEU A 251 -7.22 -15.50 6.82
C LEU A 251 -8.00 -14.19 6.60
N PHE A 252 -7.34 -13.04 6.75
CA PHE A 252 -7.95 -11.74 6.49
C PHE A 252 -8.28 -11.55 5.00
N PHE A 253 -7.42 -11.97 4.08
CA PHE A 253 -7.69 -11.92 2.65
C PHE A 253 -8.78 -12.88 2.22
N ASP A 254 -8.83 -14.08 2.81
CA ASP A 254 -9.95 -14.99 2.58
C ASP A 254 -11.28 -14.40 3.05
N ALA A 255 -11.26 -13.67 4.18
CA ALA A 255 -12.43 -12.94 4.68
C ALA A 255 -12.87 -11.81 3.74
N LEU A 256 -11.92 -11.11 3.12
CA LEU A 256 -12.22 -10.09 2.10
C LEU A 256 -12.81 -10.67 0.82
N ALA A 257 -12.47 -11.90 0.47
CA ALA A 257 -12.99 -12.59 -0.71
C ALA A 257 -14.41 -13.11 -0.55
N GLN A 258 -14.95 -13.16 0.69
CA GLN A 258 -16.31 -13.61 0.95
C GLN A 258 -17.33 -12.49 0.68
N PRO A 259 -18.54 -12.84 0.15
CA PRO A 259 -19.63 -11.89 0.10
C PRO A 259 -20.05 -11.52 1.55
N LEU A 260 -19.87 -10.26 1.91
CA LEU A 260 -20.24 -9.78 3.24
C LEU A 260 -21.74 -9.58 3.35
N THR A 261 -22.35 -10.27 4.30
CA THR A 261 -23.62 -9.86 4.90
C THR A 261 -23.32 -8.85 6.02
N ASP A 262 -24.10 -7.78 6.13
CA ASP A 262 -23.84 -6.69 7.09
C ASP A 262 -23.64 -7.24 8.52
N ASN A 263 -22.50 -6.86 9.12
CA ASN A 263 -22.10 -7.15 10.50
C ASN A 263 -21.85 -8.64 10.88
N GLN A 264 -21.72 -9.55 9.95
CA GLN A 264 -21.37 -10.93 10.24
C GLN A 264 -19.84 -11.10 10.35
N ASP A 265 -19.38 -11.81 11.39
CA ASP A 265 -17.98 -12.23 11.50
C ASP A 265 -17.71 -13.38 10.50
N PRO A 266 -16.86 -13.18 9.49
CA PRO A 266 -16.60 -14.22 8.48
C PRO A 266 -15.69 -15.35 9.00
N ILE A 267 -15.05 -15.17 10.15
CA ILE A 267 -13.97 -16.04 10.62
C ILE A 267 -14.44 -17.44 10.99
N PRO A 268 -15.55 -17.65 11.71
CA PRO A 268 -16.01 -19.01 12.05
C PRO A 268 -16.25 -19.89 10.84
N ASP A 269 -16.85 -19.36 9.80
CA ASP A 269 -17.14 -20.09 8.55
C ASP A 269 -15.85 -20.48 7.81
N LEU A 270 -14.90 -19.56 7.72
CA LEU A 270 -13.60 -19.81 7.11
C LEU A 270 -12.76 -20.85 7.88
N LEU A 271 -12.78 -20.81 9.21
CA LEU A 271 -12.09 -21.80 10.02
C LEU A 271 -12.71 -23.19 9.88
N SER A 272 -14.03 -23.27 9.76
CA SER A 272 -14.74 -24.53 9.51
C SER A 272 -14.32 -25.15 8.16
N GLN A 273 -14.18 -24.34 7.13
CA GLN A 273 -13.76 -24.79 5.80
C GLN A 273 -12.29 -25.27 5.78
N ARG A 274 -11.40 -24.62 6.52
CA ARG A 274 -9.98 -25.01 6.64
C ARG A 274 -9.74 -26.27 7.47
N GLY A 275 -10.63 -26.58 8.40
CA GLY A 275 -10.55 -27.79 9.25
C GLY A 275 -10.97 -29.09 8.55
N HIS A 276 -11.49 -29.00 7.32
CA HIS A 276 -11.93 -30.16 6.52
C HIS A 276 -11.01 -30.44 5.32
N SER A 277 -9.87 -29.80 5.22
CA SER A 277 -8.81 -30.00 4.24
C SER A 277 -7.55 -30.52 4.91
#